data_d54e32000bb2726b01b9c616373f4107
#
_entry.id   d54e32000bb2726b01b9c616373f4107
#
_cell.length_a   1.000
_cell.length_b   1.000
_cell.length_c   1.000
_cell.angle_alpha   90.00
_cell.angle_beta   90.00
_cell.angle_gamma   90.00
#
_symmetry.space_group_name_H-M   'P 1'
#
loop_
_entity.id
_entity.type
_entity.pdbx_description
1 polymer ?
#
loop_
_entity_poly.entity_id
_entity_poly.type
_entity_poly.pdbx_seq_one_letter_code
_entity_poly.pdbx_strand_id
1 'polypeptide(L)'
;MDSKIKAYLTELYQSYHADDQKQADRLNRWRSIEPESAELLSVLISATQAKNLLEIGTSGGYSTLWLAEAAQQYGGHLTTLEIEADRIATATSHLKAVKLNEICDTLCIDAADFLK
;
A
#
# COMPACT_ATOMS: atom_id res chain seq x y z
N MET A 1 11.12 11.40 0.03
CA MET A 1 10.66 10.36 0.97
C MET A 1 11.62 10.26 2.15
N ASP A 2 11.09 10.16 3.35
CA ASP A 2 11.86 9.97 4.57
C ASP A 2 12.71 8.68 4.46
N SER A 3 13.99 8.76 4.86
CA SER A 3 14.91 7.63 4.74
C SER A 3 14.51 6.44 5.61
N LYS A 4 13.84 6.69 6.75
CA LYS A 4 13.34 5.62 7.63
C LYS A 4 12.19 4.86 6.98
N ILE A 5 11.29 5.57 6.33
CA ILE A 5 10.18 4.96 5.60
C ILE A 5 10.73 4.15 4.42
N LYS A 6 11.69 4.70 3.70
CA LYS A 6 12.31 4.00 2.56
C LYS A 6 12.98 2.70 3.01
N ALA A 7 13.70 2.73 4.12
CA ALA A 7 14.32 1.52 4.69
C ALA A 7 13.27 0.49 5.08
N TYR A 8 12.19 0.92 5.71
CA TYR A 8 11.07 0.07 6.09
C TYR A 8 10.46 -0.62 4.85
N LEU A 9 10.24 0.16 3.80
CA LEU A 9 9.67 -0.36 2.53
C LEU A 9 10.60 -1.39 1.88
N THR A 10 11.89 -1.14 1.89
CA THR A 10 12.86 -2.08 1.32
C THR A 10 12.81 -3.42 2.04
N GLU A 11 12.82 -3.40 3.38
CA GLU A 11 12.75 -4.62 4.17
C GLU A 11 11.41 -5.34 3.98
N LEU A 12 10.32 -4.60 3.93
CA LEU A 12 9.00 -5.17 3.74
C LEU A 12 8.88 -5.86 2.38
N TYR A 13 9.38 -5.23 1.32
CA TYR A 13 9.36 -5.82 -0.02
C TYR A 13 10.16 -7.11 -0.03
N GLN A 14 11.35 -7.12 0.54
CA GLN A 14 12.21 -8.30 0.59
C GLN A 14 11.54 -9.45 1.35
N SER A 15 10.89 -9.13 2.47
CA SER A 15 10.16 -10.11 3.27
C SER A 15 9.00 -10.73 2.48
N TYR A 16 8.19 -9.90 1.84
CA TYR A 16 7.04 -10.37 1.06
C TYR A 16 7.46 -11.16 -0.17
N HIS A 17 8.51 -10.72 -0.84
CA HIS A 17 9.04 -11.43 -2.00
C HIS A 17 9.57 -12.81 -1.63
N ALA A 18 10.29 -12.91 -0.50
CA ALA A 18 10.77 -14.19 0.01
C ALA A 18 9.62 -15.11 0.39
N ASP A 19 8.58 -14.58 1.03
CA ASP A 19 7.38 -15.36 1.37
C ASP A 19 6.69 -15.90 0.10
N ASP A 20 6.55 -15.05 -0.92
CA ASP A 20 5.88 -15.41 -2.16
C ASP A 20 6.60 -16.55 -2.89
N GLN A 21 7.93 -16.59 -2.82
CA GLN A 21 8.71 -17.66 -3.45
C GLN A 21 8.51 -19.01 -2.78
N LYS A 22 8.05 -19.03 -1.53
CA LYS A 22 7.76 -20.26 -0.79
C LYS A 22 6.33 -20.74 -0.99
N GLN A 23 5.45 -19.91 -1.57
CA GLN A 23 4.03 -20.25 -1.75
C GLN A 23 3.78 -20.75 -3.16
N ALA A 24 3.34 -22.01 -3.27
CA ALA A 24 2.97 -22.59 -4.55
C ALA A 24 1.67 -21.99 -5.11
N ASP A 25 0.70 -21.70 -4.23
CA ASP A 25 -0.59 -21.15 -4.62
C ASP A 25 -0.51 -19.62 -4.70
N ARG A 26 -0.79 -19.07 -5.89
CA ARG A 26 -0.80 -17.62 -6.12
C ARG A 26 -1.74 -16.87 -5.18
N LEU A 27 -2.85 -17.47 -4.77
CA LEU A 27 -3.83 -16.83 -3.89
C LEU A 27 -3.27 -16.58 -2.49
N ASN A 28 -2.24 -17.32 -2.10
CA ASN A 28 -1.59 -17.17 -0.81
C ASN A 28 -0.39 -16.22 -0.86
N ARG A 29 -0.10 -15.64 -2.04
CA ARG A 29 1.01 -14.71 -2.22
C ARG A 29 0.57 -13.27 -1.98
N TRP A 30 1.51 -12.46 -1.54
CA TRP A 30 1.29 -11.02 -1.38
C TRP A 30 1.16 -10.33 -2.73
N ARG A 31 1.95 -10.73 -3.71
CA ARG A 31 1.97 -10.18 -5.07
C ARG A 31 2.14 -8.67 -5.07
N SER A 32 3.09 -8.19 -4.26
CA SER A 32 3.43 -6.77 -4.22
C SER A 32 3.96 -6.30 -5.57
N ILE A 33 3.65 -5.05 -5.93
CA ILE A 33 4.19 -4.47 -7.16
C ILE A 33 5.70 -4.30 -7.02
N GLU A 34 6.39 -4.21 -8.16
CA GLU A 34 7.84 -3.99 -8.16
C GLU A 34 8.17 -2.61 -7.59
N PRO A 35 9.33 -2.46 -6.90
CA PRO A 35 9.71 -1.16 -6.34
C PRO A 35 9.75 -0.03 -7.37
N GLU A 36 10.18 -0.31 -8.59
CA GLU A 36 10.24 0.67 -9.67
C GLU A 36 8.85 1.16 -10.06
N SER A 37 7.86 0.26 -10.07
CA SER A 37 6.46 0.61 -10.34
C SER A 37 5.89 1.47 -9.23
N ALA A 38 6.19 1.15 -7.98
CA ALA A 38 5.75 1.94 -6.82
C ALA A 38 6.35 3.34 -6.87
N GLU A 39 7.63 3.45 -7.21
CA GLU A 39 8.29 4.74 -7.34
C GLU A 39 7.67 5.58 -8.47
N LEU A 40 7.33 4.95 -9.60
CA LEU A 40 6.64 5.64 -10.69
C LEU A 40 5.29 6.20 -10.24
N LEU A 41 4.51 5.43 -9.48
CA LEU A 41 3.23 5.91 -8.93
C LEU A 41 3.44 7.14 -8.05
N SER A 42 4.46 7.13 -7.21
CA SER A 42 4.81 8.28 -6.37
C SER A 42 5.13 9.53 -7.21
N VAL A 43 5.88 9.35 -8.29
CA VAL A 43 6.20 10.45 -9.22
C VAL A 43 4.94 10.98 -9.90
N LEU A 44 4.03 10.10 -10.31
CA LEU A 44 2.76 10.51 -10.95
C LEU A 44 1.88 11.30 -10.00
N ILE A 45 1.82 10.90 -8.73
CA ILE A 45 1.07 11.64 -7.70
C ILE A 45 1.65 13.04 -7.53
N SER A 46 2.98 13.13 -7.46
CA SER A 46 3.68 14.42 -7.38
C SER A 46 3.40 15.29 -8.58
N ALA A 47 3.51 14.73 -9.78
CA ALA A 47 3.33 15.49 -11.03
C ALA A 47 1.90 15.98 -11.21
N THR A 48 0.90 15.21 -10.83
CA THR A 48 -0.52 15.54 -10.98
C THR A 48 -1.08 16.29 -9.78
N GLN A 49 -0.38 16.33 -8.65
CA GLN A 49 -0.87 16.90 -7.39
C GLN A 49 -2.21 16.29 -6.98
N ALA A 50 -2.36 14.98 -7.20
CA ALA A 50 -3.59 14.27 -6.86
C ALA A 50 -3.85 14.31 -5.36
N LYS A 51 -5.08 14.63 -4.98
CA LYS A 51 -5.50 14.79 -3.58
C LYS A 51 -6.31 13.61 -3.06
N ASN A 52 -7.02 12.93 -3.94
CA ASN A 52 -7.86 11.79 -3.58
C ASN A 52 -7.36 10.56 -4.33
N LEU A 53 -6.76 9.64 -3.59
CA LEU A 53 -6.19 8.41 -4.15
C LEU A 53 -7.07 7.23 -3.75
N LEU A 54 -7.32 6.34 -4.70
CA LEU A 54 -8.03 5.09 -4.44
C LEU A 54 -7.16 3.93 -4.89
N GLU A 55 -6.90 2.99 -3.98
CA GLU A 55 -6.22 1.75 -4.28
C GLU A 55 -7.20 0.59 -4.17
N ILE A 56 -7.23 -0.28 -5.16
CA ILE A 56 -8.01 -1.52 -5.14
C ILE A 56 -7.03 -2.67 -4.98
N GLY A 57 -7.15 -3.40 -3.85
CA GLY A 57 -6.24 -4.48 -3.51
C GLY A 57 -5.09 -4.02 -2.63
N THR A 58 -5.37 -3.84 -1.34
CA THR A 58 -4.36 -3.47 -0.33
C THR A 58 -3.27 -4.53 -0.20
N SER A 59 -3.67 -5.81 -0.26
CA SER A 59 -2.79 -6.94 0.01
C SER A 59 -2.05 -6.76 1.32
N GLY A 60 -0.73 -6.88 1.34
CA GLY A 60 0.08 -6.70 2.53
C GLY A 60 0.46 -5.25 2.85
N GLY A 61 0.05 -4.31 2.00
CA GLY A 61 0.24 -2.88 2.25
C GLY A 61 1.50 -2.27 1.69
N TYR A 62 2.27 -2.99 0.88
CA TYR A 62 3.51 -2.44 0.34
C TYR A 62 3.26 -1.22 -0.54
N SER A 63 2.44 -1.35 -1.59
CA SER A 63 2.07 -0.21 -2.44
C SER A 63 1.27 0.83 -1.67
N THR A 64 0.45 0.38 -0.71
CA THR A 64 -0.33 1.26 0.16
C THR A 64 0.57 2.24 0.90
N LEU A 65 1.70 1.77 1.45
CA LEU A 65 2.66 2.64 2.14
C LEU A 65 3.28 3.66 1.19
N TRP A 66 3.62 3.27 -0.03
CA TRP A 66 4.14 4.19 -1.04
C TRP A 66 3.13 5.29 -1.36
N LEU A 67 1.87 4.89 -1.59
CA LEU A 67 0.80 5.82 -1.93
C LEU A 67 0.46 6.74 -0.76
N ALA A 68 0.40 6.21 0.45
CA ALA A 68 0.11 7.00 1.64
C ALA A 68 1.21 8.02 1.93
N GLU A 69 2.46 7.64 1.74
CA GLU A 69 3.58 8.57 1.91
C GLU A 69 3.49 9.72 0.89
N ALA A 70 3.22 9.40 -0.37
CA ALA A 70 3.05 10.42 -1.39
C ALA A 70 1.84 11.31 -1.10
N ALA A 71 0.72 10.74 -0.65
CA ALA A 71 -0.45 11.50 -0.26
C ALA A 71 -0.13 12.48 0.87
N GLN A 72 0.60 12.01 1.89
CA GLN A 72 1.00 12.87 3.00
C GLN A 72 1.88 14.03 2.52
N GLN A 73 2.84 13.73 1.65
CA GLN A 73 3.79 14.72 1.17
C GLN A 73 3.12 15.83 0.36
N TYR A 74 2.05 15.50 -0.38
CA TYR A 74 1.39 16.44 -1.28
C TYR A 74 0.00 16.86 -0.81
N GLY A 75 -0.33 16.60 0.44
CA GLY A 75 -1.56 17.08 1.07
C GLY A 75 -2.82 16.35 0.64
N GLY A 76 -2.70 15.11 0.20
CA GLY A 76 -3.81 14.27 -0.22
C GLY A 76 -4.26 13.27 0.82
N HIS A 77 -5.11 12.33 0.40
CA HIS A 77 -5.64 11.26 1.23
C HIS A 77 -5.78 9.99 0.40
N LEU A 78 -5.48 8.85 0.99
CA LEU A 78 -5.60 7.54 0.35
C LEU A 78 -6.75 6.74 0.95
N THR A 79 -7.56 6.13 0.09
CA THR A 79 -8.50 5.08 0.48
C THR A 79 -8.06 3.79 -0.19
N THR A 80 -7.88 2.72 0.59
CA THR A 80 -7.47 1.43 0.06
C THR A 80 -8.50 0.36 0.41
N LEU A 81 -8.81 -0.50 -0.55
CA LEU A 81 -9.86 -1.52 -0.44
C LEU A 81 -9.25 -2.92 -0.51
N GLU A 82 -9.71 -3.80 0.37
CA GLU A 82 -9.28 -5.20 0.42
C GLU A 82 -10.41 -6.07 0.93
N ILE A 83 -10.60 -7.23 0.33
CA ILE A 83 -11.67 -8.15 0.73
C ILE A 83 -11.27 -9.05 1.90
N GLU A 84 -10.00 -9.23 2.15
CA GLU A 84 -9.50 -10.11 3.21
C GLU A 84 -9.12 -9.32 4.47
N ALA A 85 -9.88 -9.56 5.56
CA ALA A 85 -9.73 -8.81 6.81
C ALA A 85 -8.34 -8.95 7.43
N ASP A 86 -7.70 -10.12 7.32
CA ASP A 86 -6.36 -10.34 7.85
C ASP A 86 -5.30 -9.54 7.10
N ARG A 87 -5.48 -9.34 5.80
CA ARG A 87 -4.58 -8.49 5.00
C ARG A 87 -4.74 -7.02 5.38
N ILE A 88 -5.98 -6.58 5.61
CA ILE A 88 -6.26 -5.23 6.13
C ILE A 88 -5.57 -5.02 7.48
N ALA A 89 -5.65 -5.98 8.39
CA ALA A 89 -5.01 -5.88 9.69
C ALA A 89 -3.49 -5.76 9.56
N THR A 90 -2.88 -6.55 8.67
CA THR A 90 -1.44 -6.51 8.40
C THR A 90 -1.03 -5.15 7.85
N ALA A 91 -1.72 -4.67 6.83
CA ALA A 91 -1.43 -3.36 6.23
C ALA A 91 -1.59 -2.23 7.22
N THR A 92 -2.64 -2.28 8.04
CA THR A 92 -2.90 -1.27 9.08
C THR A 92 -1.75 -1.22 10.08
N SER A 93 -1.22 -2.38 10.49
CA SER A 93 -0.09 -2.41 11.41
C SER A 93 1.16 -1.75 10.81
N HIS A 94 1.41 -1.95 9.52
CA HIS A 94 2.54 -1.30 8.83
C HIS A 94 2.33 0.21 8.70
N LEU A 95 1.11 0.65 8.39
CA LEU A 95 0.78 2.08 8.33
C LEU A 95 1.04 2.76 9.68
N LYS A 96 0.64 2.11 10.77
CA LYS A 96 0.88 2.64 12.12
C LYS A 96 2.37 2.68 12.44
N ALA A 97 3.12 1.67 12.04
CA ALA A 97 4.56 1.59 12.32
C ALA A 97 5.33 2.77 11.71
N VAL A 98 4.89 3.27 10.55
CA VAL A 98 5.52 4.42 9.88
C VAL A 98 4.72 5.71 10.03
N LYS A 99 3.68 5.71 10.87
CA LYS A 99 2.86 6.90 11.20
C LYS A 99 2.12 7.48 9.99
N LEU A 100 1.62 6.62 9.11
CA LEU A 100 0.84 7.01 7.94
C LEU A 100 -0.64 6.60 8.06
N ASN A 101 -1.05 6.09 9.21
CA ASN A 101 -2.41 5.57 9.39
C ASN A 101 -3.49 6.65 9.36
N GLU A 102 -3.17 7.90 9.66
CA GLU A 102 -4.16 8.99 9.64
C GLU A 102 -4.44 9.50 8.22
N ILE A 103 -3.52 9.30 7.29
CA ILE A 103 -3.66 9.75 5.91
C ILE A 103 -4.31 8.70 5.02
N CYS A 104 -4.61 7.53 5.56
CA CYS A 104 -5.10 6.38 4.79
C CYS A 104 -6.27 5.72 5.50
N ASP A 105 -7.40 5.59 4.79
CA ASP A 105 -8.52 4.77 5.23
C ASP A 105 -8.39 3.37 4.62
N THR A 106 -8.35 2.36 5.48
CA THR A 106 -8.29 0.96 5.07
C THR A 106 -9.69 0.35 5.23
N LEU A 107 -10.28 -0.09 4.12
CA LEU A 107 -11.65 -0.59 4.13
C LEU A 107 -11.69 -2.05 3.67
N CYS A 108 -12.32 -2.89 4.49
CA CYS A 108 -12.55 -4.30 4.16
C CYS A 108 -13.86 -4.40 3.39
N ILE A 109 -13.78 -4.22 2.08
CA ILE A 109 -14.96 -4.19 1.21
C ILE A 109 -14.56 -4.62 -0.20
N ASP A 110 -15.51 -5.22 -0.92
CA ASP A 110 -15.35 -5.49 -2.34
C ASP A 110 -15.41 -4.18 -3.13
N ALA A 111 -14.49 -4.00 -4.08
CA ALA A 111 -14.40 -2.77 -4.86
C ALA A 111 -15.67 -2.50 -5.65
N ALA A 112 -16.32 -3.55 -6.19
CA ALA A 112 -17.57 -3.39 -6.93
C ALA A 112 -18.68 -2.83 -6.05
N ASP A 113 -18.74 -3.24 -4.79
CA ASP A 113 -19.72 -2.74 -3.83
C ASP A 113 -19.42 -1.30 -3.42
N PHE A 114 -18.15 -0.96 -3.26
CA PHE A 114 -17.73 0.40 -2.92
C PHE A 114 -18.07 1.40 -4.03
N LEU A 115 -17.93 0.98 -5.30
CA LEU A 115 -18.10 1.85 -6.46
C LEU A 115 -19.55 1.99 -6.93
N LYS A 116 -20.51 1.33 -6.30
CA LYS A 116 -21.93 1.42 -6.62
C LYS A 116 -22.56 2.78 -6.30
#